data_b644b7c76351e32ae2841eca0aba3a14
#
_entry.id   b644b7c76351e32ae2841eca0aba3a14
#
_cell.length_a   1.000
_cell.length_b   1.000
_cell.length_c   1.000
_cell.angle_alpha   90.00
_cell.angle_beta   90.00
_cell.angle_gamma   90.00
#
_symmetry.space_group_name_H-M   'P 1'
#
loop_
_entity.id
_entity.type
_entity.pdbx_description
1 polymer ?
#
loop_
_entity_poly.entity_id
_entity_poly.type
_entity_poly.pdbx_seq_one_letter_code
_entity_poly.pdbx_strand_id
1 'polypeptide(L)'
;MSRLGLYFRFRAVRCERASAVVVTVLVFSIALVSIAVLTLTARTVHARAQAQTSADAVAIAAAYDGDPAATRVAGANNVRIVNIRDDEDGVTVTVERGGVRASARASRGKCRGSCLPIP
;
A
#
# COMPACT_ATOMS: atom_id res chain seq x y z
N MET A 1 11.31 -35.05 55.42
CA MET A 1 11.24 -34.87 53.96
C MET A 1 10.11 -33.98 53.47
N SER A 2 9.13 -33.58 54.28
CA SER A 2 8.00 -32.75 53.84
C SER A 2 8.21 -31.22 53.95
N ARG A 3 9.29 -30.75 54.54
CA ARG A 3 9.56 -29.30 54.69
C ARG A 3 10.27 -28.65 53.50
N LEU A 4 10.99 -29.39 52.68
CA LEU A 4 11.64 -28.85 51.49
C LEU A 4 10.64 -28.58 50.35
N GLY A 5 9.55 -29.33 50.25
CA GLY A 5 8.53 -29.13 49.23
C GLY A 5 7.71 -27.84 49.40
N LEU A 6 7.54 -27.40 50.67
CA LEU A 6 6.80 -26.14 50.96
C LEU A 6 7.63 -24.91 50.64
N TYR A 7 8.94 -24.96 50.87
CA TYR A 7 9.83 -23.83 50.53
C TYR A 7 9.98 -23.63 49.03
N PHE A 8 9.97 -24.71 48.27
CA PHE A 8 10.03 -24.63 46.81
C PHE A 8 8.72 -24.05 46.20
N ARG A 9 7.58 -24.38 46.83
CA ARG A 9 6.28 -23.84 46.37
C ARG A 9 6.13 -22.33 46.62
N PHE A 10 6.62 -21.84 47.76
CA PHE A 10 6.55 -20.39 48.07
C PHE A 10 7.51 -19.56 47.19
N ARG A 11 8.65 -20.12 46.82
CA ARG A 11 9.57 -19.43 45.89
C ARG A 11 9.02 -19.42 44.46
N ALA A 12 8.36 -20.47 44.03
CA ALA A 12 7.71 -20.54 42.72
C ALA A 12 6.58 -19.50 42.58
N VAL A 13 5.76 -19.34 43.61
CA VAL A 13 4.65 -18.38 43.60
C VAL A 13 5.14 -16.91 43.55
N ARG A 14 6.27 -16.61 44.19
CA ARG A 14 6.89 -15.27 44.08
C ARG A 14 7.54 -15.01 42.71
N CYS A 15 8.16 -16.03 42.10
CA CYS A 15 8.68 -15.97 40.76
C CYS A 15 7.56 -15.89 39.72
N GLU A 16 6.41 -16.55 39.94
CA GLU A 16 5.28 -16.48 39.01
C GLU A 16 4.66 -15.07 38.91
N ARG A 17 4.54 -14.36 40.03
CA ARG A 17 4.02 -12.98 40.01
C ARG A 17 4.96 -12.00 39.30
N ALA A 18 6.26 -12.12 39.55
CA ALA A 18 7.27 -11.32 38.88
C ALA A 18 7.38 -11.68 37.38
N SER A 19 7.29 -12.98 37.07
CA SER A 19 7.28 -13.48 35.70
C SER A 19 6.04 -13.05 34.93
N ALA A 20 4.86 -13.05 35.56
CA ALA A 20 3.63 -12.61 34.93
C ALA A 20 3.68 -11.12 34.53
N VAL A 21 4.22 -10.26 35.39
CA VAL A 21 4.38 -8.83 35.09
C VAL A 21 5.37 -8.62 33.94
N VAL A 22 6.51 -9.31 33.95
CA VAL A 22 7.49 -9.22 32.89
C VAL A 22 6.92 -9.69 31.54
N VAL A 23 6.20 -10.82 31.55
CA VAL A 23 5.54 -11.35 30.34
C VAL A 23 4.48 -10.38 29.83
N THR A 24 3.67 -9.79 30.73
CA THR A 24 2.65 -8.81 30.33
C THR A 24 3.28 -7.56 29.70
N VAL A 25 4.34 -7.02 30.28
CA VAL A 25 5.07 -5.87 29.75
C VAL A 25 5.69 -6.22 28.39
N LEU A 26 6.26 -7.42 28.24
CA LEU A 26 6.85 -7.87 26.99
C LEU A 26 5.79 -8.00 25.88
N VAL A 27 4.65 -8.60 26.17
CA VAL A 27 3.54 -8.76 25.22
C VAL A 27 2.99 -7.38 24.80
N PHE A 28 2.82 -6.46 25.76
CA PHE A 28 2.39 -5.09 25.46
C PHE A 28 3.39 -4.35 24.58
N SER A 29 4.67 -4.49 24.86
CA SER A 29 5.74 -3.87 24.06
C SER A 29 5.75 -4.39 22.63
N ILE A 30 5.62 -5.70 22.44
CA ILE A 30 5.54 -6.31 21.10
C ILE A 30 4.29 -5.83 20.36
N ALA A 31 3.15 -5.75 21.03
CA ALA A 31 1.91 -5.26 20.44
C ALA A 31 2.03 -3.80 19.97
N LEU A 32 2.61 -2.92 20.76
CA LEU A 32 2.83 -1.51 20.40
C LEU A 32 3.78 -1.35 19.21
N VAL A 33 4.88 -2.11 19.19
CA VAL A 33 5.82 -2.10 18.05
C VAL A 33 5.14 -2.62 16.79
N SER A 34 4.34 -3.68 16.89
CA SER A 34 3.61 -4.24 15.75
C SER A 34 2.62 -3.23 15.16
N ILE A 35 1.88 -2.50 15.99
CA ILE A 35 0.96 -1.45 15.54
C ILE A 35 1.73 -0.33 14.83
N ALA A 36 2.86 0.09 15.38
CA ALA A 36 3.68 1.14 14.76
C ALA A 36 4.21 0.73 13.38
N VAL A 37 4.70 -0.49 13.24
CA VAL A 37 5.17 -1.03 11.95
C VAL A 37 4.02 -1.15 10.95
N LEU A 38 2.85 -1.63 11.36
CA LEU A 38 1.67 -1.75 10.49
C LEU A 38 1.19 -0.39 9.99
N THR A 39 1.19 0.64 10.82
CA THR A 39 0.77 1.99 10.40
C THR A 39 1.74 2.62 9.39
N LEU A 40 3.04 2.41 9.56
CA LEU A 40 4.04 2.90 8.61
C LEU A 40 3.94 2.20 7.25
N THR A 41 3.78 0.87 7.24
CA THR A 41 3.60 0.09 6.00
C THR A 41 2.28 0.42 5.29
N ALA A 42 1.20 0.58 6.03
CA ALA A 42 -0.10 0.94 5.47
C ALA A 42 -0.06 2.29 4.73
N ARG A 43 0.62 3.29 5.27
CA ARG A 43 0.78 4.60 4.61
C ARG A 43 1.53 4.48 3.29
N THR A 44 2.60 3.69 3.24
CA THR A 44 3.40 3.50 2.03
C THR A 44 2.62 2.75 0.95
N VAL A 45 1.90 1.70 1.32
CA VAL A 45 1.05 0.92 0.40
C VAL A 45 -0.09 1.79 -0.14
N HIS A 46 -0.74 2.57 0.72
CA HIS A 46 -1.82 3.47 0.31
C HIS A 46 -1.33 4.56 -0.66
N ALA A 47 -0.18 5.16 -0.40
CA ALA A 47 0.41 6.15 -1.30
C ALA A 47 0.75 5.56 -2.68
N ARG A 48 1.29 4.34 -2.72
CA ARG A 48 1.55 3.63 -3.97
C ARG A 48 0.28 3.27 -4.72
N ALA A 49 -0.74 2.77 -4.03
CA ALA A 49 -2.02 2.43 -4.64
C ALA A 49 -2.69 3.66 -5.25
N GLN A 50 -2.69 4.80 -4.56
CA GLN A 50 -3.21 6.05 -5.09
C GLN A 50 -2.42 6.56 -6.30
N ALA A 51 -1.10 6.49 -6.26
CA ALA A 51 -0.26 6.88 -7.39
C ALA A 51 -0.52 5.99 -8.61
N GLN A 52 -0.69 4.67 -8.41
CA GLN A 52 -1.00 3.74 -9.49
C GLN A 52 -2.38 4.01 -10.10
N THR A 53 -3.42 4.17 -9.27
CA THR A 53 -4.77 4.51 -9.76
C THR A 53 -4.78 5.82 -10.55
N SER A 54 -4.02 6.81 -10.10
CA SER A 54 -3.88 8.08 -10.83
C SER A 54 -3.12 7.90 -12.14
N ALA A 55 -2.08 7.05 -12.17
CA ALA A 55 -1.35 6.74 -13.40
C ALA A 55 -2.26 6.05 -14.43
N ASP A 56 -3.09 5.11 -14.00
CA ASP A 56 -4.05 4.41 -14.86
C ASP A 56 -5.06 5.38 -15.46
N ALA A 57 -5.64 6.28 -14.65
CA ALA A 57 -6.59 7.29 -15.12
C ALA A 57 -5.95 8.25 -16.13
N VAL A 58 -4.74 8.72 -15.88
CA VAL A 58 -4.01 9.61 -16.79
C VAL A 58 -3.63 8.90 -18.09
N ALA A 59 -3.22 7.63 -18.01
CA ALA A 59 -2.87 6.84 -19.20
C ALA A 59 -4.10 6.60 -20.10
N ILE A 60 -5.25 6.31 -19.51
CA ILE A 60 -6.51 6.16 -20.25
C ILE A 60 -6.88 7.49 -20.92
N ALA A 61 -6.83 8.62 -20.21
CA ALA A 61 -7.12 9.92 -20.77
C ALA A 61 -6.18 10.28 -21.92
N ALA A 62 -4.88 9.98 -21.77
CA ALA A 62 -3.90 10.20 -22.84
C ALA A 62 -4.16 9.33 -24.06
N ALA A 63 -4.55 8.08 -23.87
CA ALA A 63 -4.80 7.14 -24.97
C ALA A 63 -6.02 7.49 -25.81
N TYR A 64 -7.08 8.04 -25.19
CA TYR A 64 -8.36 8.31 -25.87
C TYR A 64 -8.51 9.78 -26.31
N ASP A 65 -8.12 10.73 -25.46
CA ASP A 65 -8.37 12.15 -25.66
C ASP A 65 -7.07 12.98 -25.80
N GLY A 66 -5.92 12.34 -25.71
CA GLY A 66 -4.61 12.98 -25.91
C GLY A 66 -4.05 13.71 -24.68
N ASP A 67 -2.92 14.38 -24.88
CA ASP A 67 -2.14 15.04 -23.83
C ASP A 67 -2.91 16.12 -23.04
N PRO A 68 -3.79 16.95 -23.66
CA PRO A 68 -4.54 17.95 -22.90
C PRO A 68 -5.51 17.33 -21.88
N ALA A 69 -6.11 16.19 -22.21
CA ALA A 69 -6.98 15.46 -21.30
C ALA A 69 -6.17 14.80 -20.17
N ALA A 70 -5.05 14.20 -20.52
CA ALA A 70 -4.11 13.64 -19.53
C ALA A 70 -3.69 14.70 -18.50
N THR A 71 -3.35 15.90 -18.94
CA THR A 71 -2.96 17.01 -18.05
C THR A 71 -4.09 17.43 -17.12
N ARG A 72 -5.33 17.50 -17.61
CA ARG A 72 -6.50 17.82 -16.78
C ARG A 72 -6.76 16.75 -15.72
N VAL A 73 -6.69 15.47 -16.10
CA VAL A 73 -6.88 14.35 -15.18
C VAL A 73 -5.76 14.30 -14.15
N ALA A 74 -4.52 14.54 -14.54
CA ALA A 74 -3.39 14.63 -13.62
C ALA A 74 -3.58 15.74 -12.58
N GLY A 75 -4.01 16.93 -13.02
CA GLY A 75 -4.34 18.05 -12.13
C GLY A 75 -5.46 17.72 -11.14
N ALA A 76 -6.55 17.09 -11.60
CA ALA A 76 -7.66 16.68 -10.76
C ALA A 76 -7.27 15.63 -9.71
N ASN A 77 -6.28 14.78 -9.99
CA ASN A 77 -5.76 13.77 -9.08
C ASN A 77 -4.56 14.23 -8.24
N ASN A 78 -4.14 15.50 -8.37
CA ASN A 78 -2.96 16.04 -7.70
C ASN A 78 -1.69 15.22 -7.95
N VAL A 79 -1.48 14.81 -9.19
CA VAL A 79 -0.27 14.12 -9.64
C VAL A 79 0.44 14.93 -10.71
N ARG A 80 1.76 14.79 -10.74
CA ARG A 80 2.60 15.40 -11.78
C ARG A 80 2.97 14.36 -12.82
N ILE A 81 2.74 14.67 -14.08
CA ILE A 81 3.19 13.85 -15.19
C ILE A 81 4.71 14.03 -15.32
N VAL A 82 5.44 12.93 -15.22
CA VAL A 82 6.91 12.89 -15.35
C VAL A 82 7.29 12.59 -16.79
N ASN A 83 6.59 11.64 -17.41
CA ASN A 83 6.85 11.23 -18.79
C ASN A 83 5.58 10.66 -19.43
N ILE A 84 5.39 10.96 -20.71
CA ILE A 84 4.40 10.32 -21.58
C ILE A 84 5.17 9.74 -22.76
N ARG A 85 4.97 8.47 -23.02
CA ARG A 85 5.51 7.78 -24.19
C ARG A 85 4.36 7.23 -25.01
N ASP A 86 4.24 7.72 -26.22
CA ASP A 86 3.26 7.25 -27.18
C ASP A 86 3.91 6.20 -28.09
N ASP A 87 3.36 5.00 -28.10
CA ASP A 87 3.75 3.89 -28.96
C ASP A 87 2.57 3.58 -29.90
N GLU A 88 2.82 2.85 -31.00
CA GLU A 88 1.77 2.48 -31.97
C GLU A 88 0.58 1.74 -31.33
N ASP A 89 0.85 0.96 -30.28
CA ASP A 89 -0.15 0.11 -29.60
C ASP A 89 -0.77 0.74 -28.34
N GLY A 90 -0.26 1.88 -27.88
CA GLY A 90 -0.77 2.50 -26.67
C GLY A 90 0.10 3.60 -26.11
N VAL A 91 -0.32 4.13 -24.98
CA VAL A 91 0.36 5.22 -24.28
C VAL A 91 0.84 4.72 -22.92
N THR A 92 2.11 4.94 -22.62
CA THR A 92 2.68 4.70 -21.29
C THR A 92 2.89 6.04 -20.59
N VAL A 93 2.29 6.21 -19.43
CA VAL A 93 2.40 7.42 -18.63
C VAL A 93 3.07 7.11 -17.30
N THR A 94 4.02 7.95 -16.92
CA THR A 94 4.64 7.91 -15.59
C THR A 94 4.23 9.17 -14.83
N VAL A 95 3.64 9.00 -13.68
CA VAL A 95 3.24 10.10 -12.79
C VAL A 95 3.99 10.02 -11.45
N GLU A 96 4.06 11.15 -10.78
CA GLU A 96 4.64 11.28 -9.45
C GLU A 96 3.65 11.96 -8.52
N ARG A 97 3.46 11.38 -7.34
CA ARG A 97 2.64 11.93 -6.26
C ARG A 97 3.38 11.78 -4.93
N GLY A 98 3.70 12.93 -4.30
CA GLY A 98 4.36 12.92 -2.99
C GLY A 98 5.66 12.12 -2.94
N GLY A 99 6.47 12.19 -4.00
CA GLY A 99 7.74 11.44 -4.10
C GLY A 99 7.59 9.98 -4.53
N VAL A 100 6.36 9.49 -4.72
CA VAL A 100 6.09 8.14 -5.21
C VAL A 100 5.81 8.20 -6.71
N ARG A 101 6.56 7.41 -7.49
CA ARG A 101 6.35 7.28 -8.93
C ARG A 101 5.54 6.03 -9.23
N ALA A 102 4.60 6.16 -10.16
CA ALA A 102 3.84 5.06 -10.71
C ALA A 102 3.79 5.19 -12.23
N SER A 103 3.74 4.06 -12.91
CA SER A 103 3.66 4.01 -14.37
C SER A 103 2.51 3.11 -14.78
N ALA A 104 1.75 3.54 -15.76
CA ALA A 104 0.64 2.80 -16.32
C ALA A 104 0.67 2.85 -17.85
N ARG A 105 0.16 1.80 -18.47
CA ARG A 105 0.02 1.70 -19.92
C ARG A 105 -1.44 1.50 -20.29
N ALA A 106 -1.95 2.35 -21.16
CA ALA A 106 -3.25 2.17 -21.81
C ALA A 106 -3.05 1.80 -23.26
N SER A 107 -3.61 0.68 -23.70
CA SER A 107 -3.60 0.29 -25.10
C SER A 107 -4.75 0.98 -25.84
N ARG A 108 -4.46 1.51 -27.01
CA ARG A 108 -5.48 1.93 -27.98
C ARG A 108 -6.06 0.67 -28.60
N GLY A 109 -7.15 0.15 -28.01
CA GLY A 109 -7.83 -1.03 -28.52
C GLY A 109 -8.26 -0.80 -29.97
N LYS A 110 -7.54 -1.33 -30.94
CA LYS A 110 -8.13 -1.62 -32.25
C LYS A 110 -9.11 -2.75 -31.97
N CYS A 111 -10.43 -2.43 -32.02
CA CYS A 111 -11.46 -3.46 -32.03
C CYS A 111 -11.23 -4.34 -33.25
N ARG A 112 -10.50 -5.45 -33.07
CA ARG A 112 -10.27 -6.45 -34.08
C ARG A 112 -11.52 -7.32 -34.14
N GLY A 113 -12.48 -6.87 -34.96
CA GLY A 113 -13.66 -7.65 -35.32
C GLY A 113 -14.63 -7.92 -34.16
N SER A 114 -15.83 -7.38 -34.23
CA SER A 114 -16.98 -7.57 -33.35
C SER A 114 -16.97 -6.71 -32.06
N CYS A 115 -16.96 -5.37 -32.22
CA CYS A 115 -17.74 -4.59 -31.28
C CYS A 115 -19.22 -4.89 -31.55
N LEU A 116 -19.79 -5.87 -30.87
CA LEU A 116 -21.23 -6.05 -30.83
C LEU A 116 -21.82 -4.76 -30.25
N PRO A 117 -22.71 -4.06 -30.98
CA PRO A 117 -23.43 -2.97 -30.39
C PRO A 117 -24.22 -3.54 -29.21
N ILE A 118 -23.97 -3.04 -28.02
CA ILE A 118 -24.78 -3.34 -26.86
C ILE A 118 -26.15 -2.74 -27.15
N PRO A 119 -27.22 -3.58 -27.18
CA PRO A 119 -28.56 -3.08 -27.42
C PRO A 119 -29.03 -2.16 -26.30
#